data_0f98cc8293ce0874f77a42dff1d7f466
#
_entry.id   0f98cc8293ce0874f77a42dff1d7f466
#
_cell.length_a   1.000
_cell.length_b   1.000
_cell.length_c   1.000
_cell.angle_alpha   90.00
_cell.angle_beta   90.00
_cell.angle_gamma   90.00
#
_symmetry.space_group_name_H-M   'P 1'
#
loop_
_entity.id
_entity.type
_entity.pdbx_description
1 polymer ?
#
loop_
_entity_poly.entity_id
_entity_poly.type
_entity_poly.pdbx_seq_one_letter_code
_entity_poly.pdbx_strand_id
1 'polypeptide(L)'
;MIAYANLKAAFPEKSSSDLKRINRAHFENLGMNVIELLKLPFMAKDYLKRHVKLENVDSLKFSMEQGKGVIVLTAHFGNWEIASLVASLNGYTMSVFAREQKYERLNNLLNQFRQSTGCKVITKGFSIKDIIRTLNDNGIVAMLSDQDAGANGVFVNFFNRPASTAQGIIAFGSKTGAEILPSFIWRVGVDKHIARVGDPFKLVNTGDKEKDVKVNLQRIVDILEDYIRKFPEQWLWAHKRWKSTPQRSVLVLGDAKAGHLNQAIGVAEMVEDALGSRLKARSIEEKPIVKIQVIDMKFKNKFMKIILNLSSVFASRRCQGCLRCLKFCLTKESFEAVKNKYADIIISCGASTVSANIFLKYENNARNVVIMKPGFARGKKIDLIILPLHDYNLSNFASCPIGQLAKLDRSNILVTEGAPNRIRVMNDERRATNNGIGLLIGGDAKGFQLNKGWVEKVVDALIKISEEKDLDIFVSTSRRTSPEIDRLLKEKLSDNKRCKLLIIANEKNIDGAVANIFGLSDILIVSPESVSMISEAASSGKNVIVFGEKLKVKGGKGKYMRMVLNLEKQGYIKTAEPDEIYDKIKEILETKPEVKRLDDREKIVERLKGLI
;
A
#
# COMPACT_ATOMS: atom_id res chain seq x y z
N MET A 1 14.44 11.87 -2.01
CA MET A 1 13.06 11.36 -1.81
C MET A 1 13.02 9.97 -1.17
N ILE A 2 13.76 9.00 -1.69
CA ILE A 2 13.78 7.63 -1.14
C ILE A 2 14.31 7.65 0.30
N ALA A 3 15.45 8.27 0.55
CA ALA A 3 16.06 8.33 1.87
C ALA A 3 15.10 8.89 2.95
N TYR A 4 14.45 10.02 2.68
CA TYR A 4 13.49 10.59 3.62
C TYR A 4 12.28 9.67 3.86
N ALA A 5 11.74 9.03 2.82
CA ALA A 5 10.62 8.10 2.96
C ALA A 5 11.01 6.86 3.79
N ASN A 6 12.22 6.32 3.56
CA ASN A 6 12.76 5.23 4.35
C ASN A 6 12.96 5.63 5.82
N LEU A 7 13.51 6.82 6.07
CA LEU A 7 13.64 7.37 7.42
C LEU A 7 12.28 7.50 8.12
N LYS A 8 11.27 8.00 7.40
CA LYS A 8 9.91 8.13 7.94
C LYS A 8 9.25 6.78 8.26
N ALA A 9 9.53 5.77 7.44
CA ALA A 9 9.07 4.41 7.70
C ALA A 9 9.77 3.77 8.91
N ALA A 10 11.08 4.02 9.07
CA ALA A 10 11.90 3.46 10.13
C ALA A 10 11.72 4.15 11.50
N PHE A 11 11.47 5.46 11.50
CA PHE A 11 11.36 6.29 12.70
C PHE A 11 10.01 7.03 12.75
N PRO A 12 8.88 6.33 12.90
CA PRO A 12 7.55 6.96 12.92
C PRO A 12 7.35 7.92 14.11
N GLU A 13 8.15 7.78 15.15
CA GLU A 13 8.15 8.62 16.35
C GLU A 13 8.84 9.98 16.14
N LYS A 14 9.74 10.08 15.15
CA LYS A 14 10.50 11.32 14.91
C LYS A 14 9.69 12.38 14.18
N SER A 15 9.92 13.62 14.53
CA SER A 15 9.29 14.75 13.84
C SER A 15 9.82 14.93 12.40
N SER A 16 9.00 15.55 11.53
CA SER A 16 9.43 15.86 10.16
C SER A 16 10.70 16.76 10.11
N SER A 17 10.93 17.58 11.14
CA SER A 17 12.16 18.40 11.27
C SER A 17 13.37 17.52 11.57
N ASP A 18 13.25 16.57 12.49
CA ASP A 18 14.34 15.65 12.82
C ASP A 18 14.67 14.74 11.63
N LEU A 19 13.65 14.21 10.96
CA LEU A 19 13.85 13.40 9.76
C LEU A 19 14.55 14.19 8.65
N LYS A 20 14.24 15.47 8.48
CA LYS A 20 14.97 16.34 7.55
C LYS A 20 16.42 16.56 7.94
N ARG A 21 16.68 16.80 9.23
CA ARG A 21 18.03 16.98 9.75
C ARG A 21 18.86 15.73 9.51
N ILE A 22 18.34 14.55 9.85
CA ILE A 22 19.00 13.25 9.58
C ILE A 22 19.21 13.04 8.08
N ASN A 23 18.19 13.30 7.26
CA ASN A 23 18.29 13.15 5.80
C ASN A 23 19.35 14.07 5.18
N ARG A 24 19.48 15.29 5.67
CA ARG A 24 20.52 16.22 5.23
C ARG A 24 21.91 15.72 5.64
N ALA A 25 22.11 15.38 6.91
CA ALA A 25 23.36 14.83 7.42
C ALA A 25 23.77 13.52 6.71
N HIS A 26 22.77 12.67 6.34
CA HIS A 26 23.03 11.49 5.50
C HIS A 26 23.66 11.84 4.15
N PHE A 27 23.13 12.84 3.43
CA PHE A 27 23.70 13.24 2.15
C PHE A 27 25.04 13.96 2.29
N GLU A 28 25.23 14.71 3.37
CA GLU A 28 26.52 15.31 3.72
C GLU A 28 27.58 14.22 3.96
N ASN A 29 27.26 13.20 4.77
CA ASN A 29 28.15 12.06 5.01
C ASN A 29 28.44 11.28 3.70
N LEU A 30 27.43 11.04 2.87
CA LEU A 30 27.61 10.35 1.59
C LEU A 30 28.52 11.16 0.64
N GLY A 31 28.35 12.48 0.60
CA GLY A 31 29.25 13.39 -0.16
C GLY A 31 30.68 13.33 0.34
N MET A 32 30.89 13.32 1.66
CA MET A 32 32.22 13.16 2.25
C MET A 32 32.86 11.83 1.91
N ASN A 33 32.09 10.73 1.94
CA ASN A 33 32.56 9.41 1.53
C ASN A 33 33.07 9.41 0.08
N VAL A 34 32.36 10.09 -0.84
CA VAL A 34 32.80 10.23 -2.24
C VAL A 34 34.11 11.03 -2.33
N ILE A 35 34.21 12.13 -1.59
CA ILE A 35 35.45 12.97 -1.57
C ILE A 35 36.62 12.15 -1.03
N GLU A 36 36.45 11.41 0.04
CA GLU A 36 37.49 10.55 0.62
C GLU A 36 37.91 9.45 -0.36
N LEU A 37 36.94 8.82 -1.05
CA LEU A 37 37.24 7.82 -2.07
C LEU A 37 38.08 8.38 -3.22
N LEU A 38 37.77 9.59 -3.69
CA LEU A 38 38.53 10.27 -4.74
C LEU A 38 39.95 10.70 -4.28
N LYS A 39 40.13 10.93 -2.98
CA LYS A 39 41.42 11.28 -2.41
C LYS A 39 42.31 10.08 -2.08
N LEU A 40 41.75 8.86 -2.02
CA LEU A 40 42.49 7.65 -1.64
C LEU A 40 43.83 7.46 -2.34
N PRO A 41 43.97 7.66 -3.67
CA PRO A 41 45.24 7.52 -4.35
C PRO A 41 46.35 8.47 -3.87
N PHE A 42 45.94 9.59 -3.27
CA PHE A 42 46.85 10.66 -2.80
C PHE A 42 47.02 10.61 -1.28
N MET A 43 46.31 9.72 -0.57
CA MET A 43 46.44 9.61 0.87
C MET A 43 47.62 8.70 1.23
N ALA A 44 48.57 9.24 1.99
CA ALA A 44 49.64 8.45 2.57
C ALA A 44 49.06 7.40 3.52
N LYS A 45 49.65 6.20 3.57
CA LYS A 45 49.26 5.11 4.47
C LYS A 45 49.16 5.58 5.93
N ASP A 46 50.08 6.44 6.36
CA ASP A 46 50.11 7.03 7.70
C ASP A 46 48.95 8.00 7.96
N TYR A 47 48.41 8.65 6.93
CA TYR A 47 47.21 9.46 7.07
C TYR A 47 46.04 8.62 7.52
N LEU A 48 45.76 7.52 6.84
CA LEU A 48 44.65 6.62 7.19
C LEU A 48 44.79 6.06 8.61
N LYS A 49 46.00 5.65 9.01
CA LYS A 49 46.29 5.17 10.38
C LYS A 49 46.03 6.23 11.45
N ARG A 50 46.30 7.52 11.17
CA ARG A 50 46.05 8.62 12.12
C ARG A 50 44.57 9.06 12.18
N HIS A 51 43.81 8.86 11.10
CA HIS A 51 42.45 9.38 11.02
C HIS A 51 41.37 8.31 11.26
N VAL A 52 41.76 7.04 11.32
CA VAL A 52 40.84 5.94 11.64
C VAL A 52 41.31 5.24 12.92
N LYS A 53 40.57 5.43 14.00
CA LYS A 53 40.77 4.71 15.26
C LYS A 53 40.19 3.30 15.11
N LEU A 54 41.01 2.29 15.32
CA LEU A 54 40.55 0.90 15.40
C LEU A 54 40.21 0.55 16.85
N GLU A 55 39.05 -0.07 17.05
CA GLU A 55 38.60 -0.54 18.36
C GLU A 55 38.33 -2.05 18.31
N ASN A 56 38.68 -2.73 19.40
CA ASN A 56 38.46 -4.16 19.63
C ASN A 56 39.10 -5.08 18.56
N VAL A 57 40.28 -4.72 18.06
CA VAL A 57 41.02 -5.51 17.04
C VAL A 57 41.43 -6.88 17.58
N ASP A 58 41.59 -7.00 18.88
CA ASP A 58 41.94 -8.27 19.55
C ASP A 58 40.91 -9.38 19.26
N SER A 59 39.63 -9.03 19.09
CA SER A 59 38.60 -10.00 18.65
C SER A 59 38.90 -10.58 17.27
N LEU A 60 39.40 -9.76 16.33
CA LEU A 60 39.79 -10.25 15.01
C LEU A 60 41.02 -11.15 15.11
N LYS A 61 42.03 -10.74 15.88
CA LYS A 61 43.23 -11.54 16.11
C LYS A 61 42.89 -12.88 16.73
N PHE A 62 42.09 -12.90 17.79
CA PHE A 62 41.63 -14.11 18.44
C PHE A 62 40.89 -15.05 17.47
N SER A 63 39.98 -14.50 16.65
CA SER A 63 39.22 -15.29 15.67
C SER A 63 40.11 -15.87 14.59
N MET A 64 41.14 -15.13 14.14
CA MET A 64 42.11 -15.64 13.17
C MET A 64 43.01 -16.77 13.74
N GLU A 65 43.34 -16.71 15.04
CA GLU A 65 44.08 -17.74 15.75
C GLU A 65 43.33 -19.09 15.81
N GLN A 66 41.98 -19.08 15.67
CA GLN A 66 41.19 -20.31 15.60
C GLN A 66 41.40 -21.10 14.31
N GLY A 67 42.04 -20.53 13.27
CA GLY A 67 42.39 -21.22 12.02
C GLY A 67 41.21 -21.58 11.11
N LYS A 68 40.02 -21.01 11.31
CA LYS A 68 38.79 -21.34 10.57
C LYS A 68 38.35 -20.26 9.59
N GLY A 69 39.18 -19.21 9.45
CA GLY A 69 38.83 -18.02 8.68
C GLY A 69 37.79 -17.14 9.39
N VAL A 70 37.61 -15.94 8.89
CA VAL A 70 36.73 -14.93 9.49
C VAL A 70 35.81 -14.30 8.44
N ILE A 71 34.54 -14.20 8.76
CA ILE A 71 33.55 -13.41 8.01
C ILE A 71 33.34 -12.09 8.73
N VAL A 72 33.79 -11.00 8.12
CA VAL A 72 33.49 -9.64 8.60
C VAL A 72 32.11 -9.26 8.10
N LEU A 73 31.11 -9.29 8.98
CA LEU A 73 29.77 -8.81 8.72
C LEU A 73 29.75 -7.28 8.82
N THR A 74 29.43 -6.64 7.72
CA THR A 74 29.33 -5.16 7.68
C THR A 74 28.13 -4.70 6.86
N ALA A 75 27.97 -3.39 6.70
CA ALA A 75 26.89 -2.77 5.97
C ALA A 75 27.36 -1.53 5.20
N HIS A 76 26.51 -0.98 4.34
CA HIS A 76 26.74 0.34 3.73
C HIS A 76 26.54 1.43 4.80
N PHE A 77 27.43 1.46 5.79
CA PHE A 77 27.39 2.29 6.99
C PHE A 77 28.71 3.04 7.16
N GLY A 78 28.66 4.34 7.49
CA GLY A 78 29.83 5.20 7.55
C GLY A 78 30.59 5.24 6.21
N ASN A 79 31.92 5.12 6.25
CA ASN A 79 32.73 4.95 5.05
C ASN A 79 33.26 3.51 4.97
N TRP A 80 32.44 2.58 4.51
CA TRP A 80 32.75 1.15 4.38
C TRP A 80 33.91 0.85 3.43
N GLU A 81 34.23 1.75 2.48
CA GLU A 81 35.38 1.56 1.58
C GLU A 81 36.69 1.76 2.35
N ILE A 82 36.78 2.76 3.23
CA ILE A 82 37.98 3.00 4.07
C ILE A 82 38.19 1.84 5.06
N ALA A 83 37.13 1.21 5.57
CA ALA A 83 37.25 0.12 6.55
C ALA A 83 38.14 -1.02 6.07
N SER A 84 37.94 -1.47 4.83
CA SER A 84 38.73 -2.56 4.22
C SER A 84 40.20 -2.17 4.01
N LEU A 85 40.44 -0.90 3.67
CA LEU A 85 41.79 -0.38 3.45
C LEU A 85 42.59 -0.32 4.74
N VAL A 86 41.98 0.20 5.81
CA VAL A 86 42.63 0.31 7.12
C VAL A 86 42.94 -1.05 7.70
N ALA A 87 42.05 -2.04 7.54
CA ALA A 87 42.32 -3.42 7.94
C ALA A 87 43.57 -3.97 7.20
N SER A 88 43.64 -3.80 5.89
CA SER A 88 44.80 -4.26 5.09
C SER A 88 46.09 -3.57 5.51
N LEU A 89 46.09 -2.27 5.80
CA LEU A 89 47.25 -1.52 6.29
C LEU A 89 47.73 -1.97 7.69
N ASN A 90 46.87 -2.63 8.46
CA ASN A 90 47.21 -3.24 9.74
C ASN A 90 47.54 -4.74 9.63
N GLY A 91 47.80 -5.26 8.42
CA GLY A 91 48.20 -6.63 8.21
C GLY A 91 47.08 -7.64 7.97
N TYR A 92 45.81 -7.18 7.96
CA TYR A 92 44.65 -8.03 7.76
C TYR A 92 44.15 -7.93 6.31
N THR A 93 44.68 -8.74 5.41
CA THR A 93 44.23 -8.76 4.00
C THR A 93 42.79 -9.26 3.91
N MET A 94 41.89 -8.38 3.49
CA MET A 94 40.49 -8.70 3.31
C MET A 94 40.16 -9.07 1.86
N SER A 95 39.33 -10.08 1.69
CA SER A 95 38.65 -10.36 0.43
C SER A 95 37.27 -9.67 0.47
N VAL A 96 37.03 -8.71 -0.44
CA VAL A 96 35.80 -7.93 -0.50
C VAL A 96 34.94 -8.39 -1.67
N PHE A 97 33.71 -8.79 -1.40
CA PHE A 97 32.75 -9.12 -2.44
C PHE A 97 32.14 -7.84 -3.04
N ALA A 98 32.53 -7.50 -4.26
CA ALA A 98 32.08 -6.30 -4.94
C ALA A 98 31.19 -6.62 -6.15
N ARG A 99 29.98 -6.03 -6.18
CA ARG A 99 29.13 -6.09 -7.37
C ARG A 99 29.69 -5.18 -8.46
N GLU A 100 29.80 -5.67 -9.69
CA GLU A 100 30.20 -4.86 -10.84
C GLU A 100 29.31 -3.61 -11.00
N GLN A 101 29.95 -2.48 -11.19
CA GLN A 101 29.24 -1.22 -11.45
C GLN A 101 28.85 -1.14 -12.93
N LYS A 102 27.74 -0.47 -13.20
CA LYS A 102 27.21 -0.29 -14.56
C LYS A 102 28.20 0.38 -15.51
N TYR A 103 29.05 1.28 -14.98
CA TYR A 103 30.05 2.02 -15.74
C TYR A 103 31.43 1.38 -15.52
N GLU A 104 31.97 0.76 -16.57
CA GLU A 104 33.22 0.00 -16.52
C GLU A 104 34.40 0.81 -16.00
N ARG A 105 34.56 2.07 -16.45
CA ARG A 105 35.64 2.96 -15.98
C ARG A 105 35.58 3.20 -14.48
N LEU A 106 34.37 3.41 -13.94
CA LEU A 106 34.17 3.58 -12.50
C LEU A 106 34.45 2.28 -11.75
N ASN A 107 34.01 1.17 -12.29
CA ASN A 107 34.25 -0.17 -11.72
C ASN A 107 35.76 -0.46 -11.62
N ASN A 108 36.50 -0.22 -12.70
CA ASN A 108 37.96 -0.44 -12.76
C ASN A 108 38.69 0.49 -11.78
N LEU A 109 38.31 1.78 -11.71
CA LEU A 109 38.89 2.72 -10.79
C LEU A 109 38.69 2.30 -9.32
N LEU A 110 37.46 1.93 -8.94
CA LEU A 110 37.17 1.43 -7.59
C LEU A 110 37.94 0.18 -7.23
N ASN A 111 38.05 -0.75 -8.18
CA ASN A 111 38.81 -2.00 -7.98
C ASN A 111 40.31 -1.76 -7.87
N GLN A 112 40.87 -0.83 -8.68
CA GLN A 112 42.26 -0.41 -8.55
C GLN A 112 42.53 0.19 -7.15
N PHE A 113 41.65 1.03 -6.63
CA PHE A 113 41.81 1.60 -5.30
C PHE A 113 41.81 0.53 -4.21
N ARG A 114 40.88 -0.43 -4.27
CA ARG A 114 40.85 -1.54 -3.31
C ARG A 114 42.12 -2.40 -3.38
N GLN A 115 42.56 -2.72 -4.59
CA GLN A 115 43.76 -3.56 -4.82
C GLN A 115 45.06 -2.86 -4.41
N SER A 116 45.16 -1.52 -4.62
CA SER A 116 46.38 -0.74 -4.29
C SER A 116 46.71 -0.75 -2.78
N THR A 117 45.70 -1.08 -1.94
CA THR A 117 45.87 -1.17 -0.48
C THR A 117 45.98 -2.62 0.03
N GLY A 118 46.02 -3.60 -0.88
CA GLY A 118 46.16 -5.02 -0.53
C GLY A 118 44.83 -5.78 -0.36
N CYS A 119 43.67 -5.15 -0.63
CA CYS A 119 42.41 -5.87 -0.65
C CYS A 119 42.31 -6.77 -1.89
N LYS A 120 41.85 -8.01 -1.71
CA LYS A 120 41.47 -8.89 -2.80
C LYS A 120 40.02 -8.62 -3.21
N VAL A 121 39.80 -8.19 -4.46
CA VAL A 121 38.45 -7.93 -4.97
C VAL A 121 37.92 -9.22 -5.61
N ILE A 122 36.83 -9.73 -5.06
CA ILE A 122 36.06 -10.85 -5.57
C ILE A 122 35.01 -10.30 -6.53
N THR A 123 35.24 -10.43 -7.85
CA THR A 123 34.31 -9.94 -8.90
C THR A 123 33.35 -11.04 -9.37
N LYS A 124 32.41 -10.66 -10.24
CA LYS A 124 31.44 -11.57 -10.86
C LYS A 124 32.16 -12.65 -11.68
N GLY A 125 31.98 -13.89 -11.31
CA GLY A 125 32.73 -15.05 -11.84
C GLY A 125 33.43 -15.84 -10.74
N PHE A 126 33.70 -15.27 -9.60
CA PHE A 126 34.08 -15.98 -8.39
C PHE A 126 32.94 -16.88 -7.93
N SER A 127 33.22 -18.14 -7.85
CA SER A 127 32.24 -19.12 -7.39
C SER A 127 32.11 -19.06 -5.85
N ILE A 128 30.97 -19.54 -5.34
CA ILE A 128 30.80 -19.87 -3.91
C ILE A 128 32.01 -20.66 -3.40
N LYS A 129 32.67 -21.45 -4.28
CA LYS A 129 33.88 -22.22 -3.98
C LYS A 129 35.06 -21.33 -3.57
N ASP A 130 35.23 -20.16 -4.17
CA ASP A 130 36.36 -19.27 -3.85
C ASP A 130 36.21 -18.61 -2.50
N ILE A 131 34.97 -18.27 -2.10
CA ILE A 131 34.68 -17.78 -0.74
C ILE A 131 35.01 -18.88 0.27
N ILE A 132 34.53 -20.12 0.03
CA ILE A 132 34.78 -21.26 0.91
C ILE A 132 36.27 -21.55 1.00
N ARG A 133 36.99 -21.53 -0.13
CA ARG A 133 38.45 -21.71 -0.17
C ARG A 133 39.15 -20.65 0.67
N THR A 134 38.82 -19.36 0.45
CA THR A 134 39.42 -18.27 1.23
C THR A 134 39.21 -18.45 2.75
N LEU A 135 38.02 -18.86 3.18
CA LEU A 135 37.75 -19.13 4.61
C LEU A 135 38.52 -20.36 5.10
N ASN A 136 38.53 -21.46 4.35
CA ASN A 136 39.28 -22.67 4.72
C ASN A 136 40.79 -22.41 4.79
N ASP A 137 41.31 -21.48 3.99
CA ASP A 137 42.71 -21.03 4.02
C ASP A 137 42.95 -20.00 5.15
N ASN A 138 42.08 -19.95 6.13
CA ASN A 138 42.13 -19.00 7.25
C ASN A 138 42.15 -17.52 6.81
N GLY A 139 41.48 -17.20 5.69
CA GLY A 139 41.37 -15.83 5.18
C GLY A 139 40.20 -15.06 5.73
N ILE A 140 40.17 -13.76 5.44
CA ILE A 140 39.11 -12.85 5.86
C ILE A 140 38.21 -12.50 4.68
N VAL A 141 36.89 -12.69 4.82
CA VAL A 141 35.90 -12.30 3.80
C VAL A 141 34.95 -11.25 4.37
N ALA A 142 34.92 -10.05 3.78
CA ALA A 142 33.99 -9.00 4.17
C ALA A 142 32.70 -9.08 3.34
N MET A 143 31.55 -9.10 4.02
CA MET A 143 30.23 -9.25 3.43
C MET A 143 29.27 -8.17 3.91
N LEU A 144 28.64 -7.47 2.96
CA LEU A 144 27.59 -6.48 3.22
C LEU A 144 26.23 -7.15 3.01
N SER A 145 25.38 -7.19 4.06
CA SER A 145 24.10 -7.92 4.02
C SER A 145 22.87 -7.02 4.19
N ASP A 146 23.03 -5.72 4.05
CA ASP A 146 22.02 -4.73 4.35
C ASP A 146 21.15 -4.28 3.15
N GLN A 147 21.40 -4.82 1.96
CA GLN A 147 20.59 -4.54 0.77
C GLN A 147 19.46 -5.56 0.57
N ASP A 148 18.45 -5.16 -0.24
CA ASP A 148 17.33 -6.03 -0.61
C ASP A 148 17.81 -7.20 -1.47
N ALA A 149 17.61 -8.43 -0.99
CA ALA A 149 18.05 -9.66 -1.65
C ALA A 149 17.03 -10.22 -2.69
N GLY A 150 15.88 -9.57 -2.84
CA GLY A 150 14.85 -10.01 -3.77
C GLY A 150 14.17 -11.31 -3.35
N ALA A 151 13.87 -12.18 -4.32
CA ALA A 151 13.24 -13.48 -4.08
C ALA A 151 14.15 -14.49 -3.35
N ASN A 152 15.47 -14.35 -3.50
CA ASN A 152 16.45 -15.28 -2.94
C ASN A 152 16.81 -14.98 -1.47
N GLY A 153 16.23 -13.95 -0.88
CA GLY A 153 16.47 -13.58 0.50
C GLY A 153 15.44 -14.16 1.45
N VAL A 154 15.80 -14.21 2.74
CA VAL A 154 14.88 -14.55 3.82
C VAL A 154 14.31 -13.28 4.43
N PHE A 155 13.00 -13.27 4.68
CA PHE A 155 12.34 -12.10 5.27
C PHE A 155 12.51 -12.08 6.78
N VAL A 156 13.18 -11.04 7.26
CA VAL A 156 13.35 -10.71 8.69
C VAL A 156 12.86 -9.28 8.95
N ASN A 157 12.55 -8.98 10.19
CA ASN A 157 12.09 -7.64 10.56
C ASN A 157 13.26 -6.66 10.60
N PHE A 158 13.12 -5.55 9.89
CA PHE A 158 14.03 -4.42 9.92
C PHE A 158 13.20 -3.14 10.13
N PHE A 159 13.38 -2.48 11.25
CA PHE A 159 12.51 -1.38 11.69
C PHE A 159 11.02 -1.75 11.64
N ASN A 160 10.67 -2.90 12.25
CA ASN A 160 9.29 -3.42 12.32
C ASN A 160 8.62 -3.66 10.96
N ARG A 161 9.42 -3.84 9.91
CA ARG A 161 8.93 -4.11 8.56
C ARG A 161 9.71 -5.26 7.93
N PRO A 162 9.05 -6.28 7.33
CA PRO A 162 9.72 -7.39 6.68
C PRO A 162 10.65 -6.89 5.58
N ALA A 163 11.91 -7.33 5.59
CA ALA A 163 12.93 -6.97 4.61
C ALA A 163 13.66 -8.21 4.13
N SER A 164 13.71 -8.43 2.82
CA SER A 164 14.45 -9.54 2.23
C SER A 164 15.95 -9.37 2.48
N THR A 165 16.57 -10.35 3.13
CA THR A 165 17.96 -10.30 3.57
C THR A 165 18.74 -11.52 3.05
N ALA A 166 19.94 -11.29 2.54
CA ALA A 166 20.77 -12.34 1.98
C ALA A 166 21.29 -13.29 3.09
N GLN A 167 21.12 -14.60 2.89
CA GLN A 167 21.49 -15.63 3.87
C GLN A 167 22.96 -16.10 3.76
N GLY A 168 23.73 -15.56 2.82
CA GLY A 168 25.09 -16.03 2.52
C GLY A 168 26.01 -16.07 3.73
N ILE A 169 25.95 -15.08 4.60
CA ILE A 169 26.79 -15.03 5.82
C ILE A 169 26.54 -16.24 6.73
N ILE A 170 25.27 -16.59 6.95
CA ILE A 170 24.91 -17.74 7.77
C ILE A 170 25.34 -19.04 7.09
N ALA A 171 25.07 -19.14 5.77
CA ALA A 171 25.42 -20.34 5.00
C ALA A 171 26.93 -20.60 4.98
N PHE A 172 27.77 -19.58 4.80
CA PHE A 172 29.22 -19.73 4.82
C PHE A 172 29.75 -20.01 6.22
N GLY A 173 29.30 -19.27 7.24
CA GLY A 173 29.70 -19.49 8.62
C GLY A 173 29.37 -20.93 9.10
N SER A 174 28.16 -21.41 8.81
CA SER A 174 27.74 -22.78 9.16
C SER A 174 28.53 -23.84 8.41
N LYS A 175 28.88 -23.58 7.14
CA LYS A 175 29.58 -24.58 6.30
C LYS A 175 31.07 -24.69 6.59
N THR A 176 31.74 -23.57 6.88
CA THR A 176 33.21 -23.52 7.07
C THR A 176 33.62 -23.53 8.53
N GLY A 177 32.68 -23.21 9.45
CA GLY A 177 33.00 -22.95 10.85
C GLY A 177 33.71 -21.63 11.09
N ALA A 178 33.77 -20.76 10.06
CA ALA A 178 34.37 -19.42 10.16
C ALA A 178 33.60 -18.56 11.16
N GLU A 179 34.34 -17.82 11.99
CA GLU A 179 33.74 -16.91 12.93
C GLU A 179 33.17 -15.67 12.23
N ILE A 180 32.00 -15.20 12.67
CA ILE A 180 31.33 -14.02 12.13
C ILE A 180 31.56 -12.86 13.10
N LEU A 181 32.22 -11.79 12.61
CA LEU A 181 32.51 -10.59 13.37
C LEU A 181 31.68 -9.41 12.85
N PRO A 182 30.64 -8.94 13.56
CA PRO A 182 29.94 -7.71 13.22
C PRO A 182 30.88 -6.51 13.35
N SER A 183 31.23 -5.86 12.24
CA SER A 183 32.22 -4.80 12.24
C SER A 183 31.71 -3.59 11.45
N PHE A 184 31.75 -2.42 12.09
CA PHE A 184 31.20 -1.19 11.51
C PHE A 184 32.20 -0.05 11.63
N ILE A 185 32.12 0.88 10.68
CA ILE A 185 32.87 2.12 10.70
C ILE A 185 31.92 3.31 10.67
N TRP A 186 32.16 4.31 11.46
CA TRP A 186 31.37 5.55 11.47
C TRP A 186 32.26 6.79 11.60
N ARG A 187 31.78 7.87 11.01
CA ARG A 187 32.43 9.18 11.05
C ARG A 187 32.16 9.88 12.38
N VAL A 188 33.19 10.38 13.02
CA VAL A 188 33.10 11.17 14.27
C VAL A 188 33.56 12.61 14.13
N GLY A 189 34.09 12.99 12.97
CA GLY A 189 34.56 14.33 12.63
C GLY A 189 34.59 14.52 11.12
N VAL A 190 35.16 15.59 10.63
CA VAL A 190 35.24 15.87 9.19
C VAL A 190 36.01 14.76 8.46
N ASP A 191 37.15 14.36 9.01
CA ASP A 191 38.07 13.37 8.46
C ASP A 191 38.44 12.25 9.44
N LYS A 192 37.75 12.14 10.58
CA LYS A 192 38.02 11.14 11.62
C LYS A 192 36.94 10.07 11.66
N HIS A 193 37.39 8.83 11.78
CA HIS A 193 36.52 7.67 11.85
C HIS A 193 36.88 6.78 13.02
N ILE A 194 35.90 6.00 13.49
CA ILE A 194 36.09 4.86 14.38
C ILE A 194 35.65 3.62 13.61
N ALA A 195 36.52 2.65 13.51
CA ALA A 195 36.21 1.32 12.99
C ALA A 195 36.28 0.32 14.15
N ARG A 196 35.17 -0.30 14.48
CA ARG A 196 35.08 -1.26 15.59
C ARG A 196 34.81 -2.67 15.05
N VAL A 197 35.62 -3.60 15.50
CA VAL A 197 35.38 -5.03 15.33
C VAL A 197 34.49 -5.48 16.50
N GLY A 198 33.37 -6.13 16.20
CA GLY A 198 32.50 -6.69 17.23
C GLY A 198 33.04 -8.02 17.78
N ASP A 199 32.40 -8.51 18.82
CA ASP A 199 32.70 -9.83 19.37
C ASP A 199 32.15 -10.94 18.46
N PRO A 200 32.71 -12.18 18.51
CA PRO A 200 32.27 -13.29 17.69
C PRO A 200 30.78 -13.58 17.83
N PHE A 201 30.09 -13.57 16.69
CA PHE A 201 28.65 -13.86 16.63
C PHE A 201 28.42 -15.37 16.58
N LYS A 202 27.94 -15.92 17.69
CA LYS A 202 27.64 -17.36 17.78
C LYS A 202 26.35 -17.70 17.06
N LEU A 203 26.42 -18.61 16.09
CA LEU A 203 25.25 -19.12 15.39
C LEU A 203 24.40 -19.99 16.30
N VAL A 204 23.09 -19.78 16.30
CA VAL A 204 22.10 -20.70 16.87
C VAL A 204 21.95 -21.87 15.91
N ASN A 205 22.04 -23.08 16.44
CA ASN A 205 21.85 -24.31 15.68
C ASN A 205 20.90 -25.22 16.50
N THR A 206 19.65 -25.31 16.03
CA THR A 206 18.61 -26.16 16.65
C THR A 206 18.40 -27.47 15.90
N GLY A 207 19.07 -27.63 14.74
CA GLY A 207 18.88 -28.75 13.81
C GLY A 207 17.82 -28.46 12.71
N ASP A 208 17.00 -27.42 12.88
CA ASP A 208 16.06 -26.93 11.86
C ASP A 208 16.73 -25.81 11.05
N LYS A 209 17.19 -26.13 9.85
CA LYS A 209 17.97 -25.21 8.99
C LYS A 209 17.20 -23.92 8.65
N GLU A 210 15.91 -24.00 8.35
CA GLU A 210 15.12 -22.82 7.96
C GLU A 210 14.92 -21.88 9.15
N LYS A 211 14.58 -22.44 10.29
CA LYS A 211 14.44 -21.71 11.55
C LYS A 211 15.75 -21.08 11.99
N ASP A 212 16.85 -21.84 11.91
CA ASP A 212 18.18 -21.37 12.30
C ASP A 212 18.65 -20.21 11.41
N VAL A 213 18.45 -20.28 10.10
CA VAL A 213 18.75 -19.19 9.17
C VAL A 213 17.94 -17.95 9.55
N LYS A 214 16.64 -18.08 9.76
CA LYS A 214 15.76 -16.96 10.08
C LYS A 214 16.11 -16.30 11.41
N VAL A 215 16.35 -17.08 12.45
CA VAL A 215 16.73 -16.58 13.78
C VAL A 215 18.08 -15.86 13.73
N ASN A 216 19.08 -16.46 13.10
CA ASN A 216 20.42 -15.88 13.01
C ASN A 216 20.41 -14.59 12.16
N LEU A 217 19.68 -14.58 11.03
CA LEU A 217 19.53 -13.35 10.23
C LEU A 217 18.81 -12.24 10.98
N GLN A 218 17.77 -12.56 11.79
CA GLN A 218 17.12 -11.56 12.62
C GLN A 218 18.11 -10.93 13.60
N ARG A 219 18.90 -11.73 14.31
CA ARG A 219 19.91 -11.23 15.25
C ARG A 219 20.99 -10.37 14.57
N ILE A 220 21.38 -10.72 13.35
CA ILE A 220 22.31 -9.90 12.53
C ILE A 220 21.68 -8.55 12.18
N VAL A 221 20.42 -8.56 11.76
CA VAL A 221 19.69 -7.34 11.39
C VAL A 221 19.44 -6.47 12.62
N ASP A 222 19.18 -7.05 13.78
CA ASP A 222 19.03 -6.32 15.05
C ASP A 222 20.32 -5.57 15.43
N ILE A 223 21.49 -6.21 15.27
CA ILE A 223 22.79 -5.54 15.48
C ILE A 223 22.94 -4.34 14.54
N LEU A 224 22.62 -4.50 13.27
CA LEU A 224 22.67 -3.41 12.30
C LEU A 224 21.68 -2.28 12.66
N GLU A 225 20.46 -2.63 13.07
CA GLU A 225 19.44 -1.67 13.47
C GLU A 225 19.90 -0.85 14.68
N ASP A 226 20.58 -1.47 15.66
CA ASP A 226 21.14 -0.78 16.82
C ASP A 226 22.19 0.27 16.42
N TYR A 227 23.10 -0.06 15.50
CA TYR A 227 24.06 0.92 14.97
C TYR A 227 23.37 2.07 14.22
N ILE A 228 22.35 1.76 13.42
CA ILE A 228 21.58 2.78 12.70
C ILE A 228 20.80 3.67 13.67
N ARG A 229 20.26 3.14 14.76
CA ARG A 229 19.56 3.95 15.77
C ARG A 229 20.50 4.91 16.49
N LYS A 230 21.75 4.49 16.74
CA LYS A 230 22.78 5.34 17.37
C LYS A 230 23.30 6.42 16.43
N PHE A 231 23.50 6.11 15.15
CA PHE A 231 24.08 6.99 14.13
C PHE A 231 23.24 6.98 12.85
N PRO A 232 22.00 7.52 12.90
CA PRO A 232 21.03 7.33 11.82
C PRO A 232 21.45 7.98 10.49
N GLU A 233 22.32 8.99 10.49
CA GLU A 233 22.85 9.63 9.29
C GLU A 233 23.91 8.81 8.55
N GLN A 234 24.45 7.75 9.19
CA GLN A 234 25.58 7.00 8.67
C GLN A 234 25.19 5.87 7.71
N TRP A 235 23.94 5.37 7.79
CA TRP A 235 23.50 4.27 6.92
C TRP A 235 23.00 4.78 5.55
N LEU A 236 23.11 3.93 4.50
CA LEU A 236 22.72 4.26 3.13
C LEU A 236 21.19 4.25 2.91
N TRP A 237 20.51 5.27 3.43
CA TRP A 237 19.06 5.44 3.28
C TRP A 237 18.58 5.60 1.83
N ALA A 238 19.45 5.93 0.89
CA ALA A 238 19.11 6.08 -0.52
C ALA A 238 18.79 4.73 -1.21
N HIS A 239 19.14 3.59 -0.58
CA HIS A 239 18.79 2.25 -1.06
C HIS A 239 17.32 1.91 -0.80
N LYS A 240 16.69 1.16 -1.74
CA LYS A 240 15.30 0.68 -1.60
C LYS A 240 15.26 -0.62 -0.79
N ARG A 241 15.56 -0.56 0.51
CA ARG A 241 15.67 -1.73 1.40
C ARG A 241 14.41 -2.59 1.45
N TRP A 242 13.23 -1.99 1.33
CA TRP A 242 11.95 -2.68 1.34
C TRP A 242 11.32 -2.84 -0.05
N LYS A 243 12.14 -2.94 -1.11
CA LYS A 243 11.66 -3.12 -2.49
C LYS A 243 10.85 -4.41 -2.67
N SER A 244 11.30 -5.49 -2.04
CA SER A 244 10.71 -6.83 -2.14
C SER A 244 9.77 -7.18 -0.98
N THR A 245 9.56 -6.26 -0.02
CA THR A 245 8.72 -6.52 1.15
C THR A 245 7.32 -7.00 0.78
N PRO A 246 6.80 -8.04 1.46
CA PRO A 246 5.42 -8.48 1.31
C PRO A 246 4.42 -7.54 2.00
N GLN A 247 4.88 -6.44 2.63
CA GLN A 247 4.03 -5.49 3.34
C GLN A 247 3.82 -4.20 2.56
N ARG A 248 2.57 -3.69 2.59
CA ARG A 248 2.22 -2.33 2.14
C ARG A 248 1.39 -1.60 3.20
N SER A 249 1.73 -0.33 3.41
CA SER A 249 0.95 0.58 4.24
C SER A 249 0.06 1.42 3.33
N VAL A 250 -1.26 1.34 3.53
CA VAL A 250 -2.27 2.07 2.75
C VAL A 250 -2.94 3.10 3.65
N LEU A 251 -2.93 4.36 3.22
CA LEU A 251 -3.61 5.45 3.91
C LEU A 251 -4.86 5.85 3.12
N VAL A 252 -6.03 5.66 3.72
CA VAL A 252 -7.32 6.06 3.17
C VAL A 252 -7.73 7.40 3.76
N LEU A 253 -7.99 8.39 2.90
CA LEU A 253 -8.44 9.72 3.31
C LEU A 253 -9.95 9.85 3.16
N GLY A 254 -10.67 9.87 4.28
CA GLY A 254 -12.12 10.07 4.36
C GLY A 254 -12.53 11.54 4.22
N ASP A 255 -13.78 11.78 3.77
CA ASP A 255 -14.41 13.11 3.67
C ASP A 255 -15.79 13.18 4.37
N ALA A 256 -15.97 12.36 5.38
CA ALA A 256 -17.21 12.18 6.17
C ALA A 256 -18.41 11.59 5.40
N LYS A 257 -18.24 11.21 4.12
CA LYS A 257 -19.30 10.57 3.33
C LYS A 257 -19.09 9.05 3.33
N ALA A 258 -20.03 8.30 3.90
CA ALA A 258 -19.94 6.84 4.01
C ALA A 258 -19.71 6.14 2.66
N GLY A 259 -20.44 6.54 1.60
CA GLY A 259 -20.27 5.94 0.27
C GLY A 259 -18.88 6.19 -0.35
N HIS A 260 -18.27 7.36 -0.10
CA HIS A 260 -16.89 7.63 -0.54
C HIS A 260 -15.89 6.80 0.25
N LEU A 261 -16.11 6.67 1.55
CA LEU A 261 -15.24 5.89 2.42
C LEU A 261 -15.27 4.40 2.05
N ASN A 262 -16.47 3.84 1.85
CA ASN A 262 -16.63 2.43 1.43
C ASN A 262 -15.93 2.12 0.10
N GLN A 263 -16.05 3.02 -0.89
CA GLN A 263 -15.33 2.87 -2.16
C GLN A 263 -13.82 2.89 -1.96
N ALA A 264 -13.33 3.82 -1.14
CA ALA A 264 -11.89 3.95 -0.89
C ALA A 264 -11.32 2.75 -0.12
N ILE A 265 -12.05 2.23 0.87
CA ILE A 265 -11.69 1.00 1.60
C ILE A 265 -11.74 -0.21 0.66
N GLY A 266 -12.78 -0.33 -0.18
CA GLY A 266 -12.87 -1.41 -1.17
C GLY A 266 -11.63 -1.49 -2.08
N VAL A 267 -11.18 -0.34 -2.59
CA VAL A 267 -9.95 -0.29 -3.39
C VAL A 267 -8.70 -0.57 -2.53
N ALA A 268 -8.68 -0.15 -1.27
CA ALA A 268 -7.56 -0.45 -0.35
C ALA A 268 -7.44 -1.95 -0.06
N GLU A 269 -8.57 -2.66 0.10
CA GLU A 269 -8.61 -4.12 0.26
C GLU A 269 -8.13 -4.86 -1.00
N MET A 270 -8.38 -4.31 -2.20
CA MET A 270 -7.88 -4.87 -3.46
C MET A 270 -6.35 -4.78 -3.62
N VAL A 271 -5.68 -3.93 -2.84
CA VAL A 271 -4.21 -3.86 -2.80
C VAL A 271 -3.62 -5.20 -2.33
N GLU A 272 -4.31 -5.96 -1.48
CA GLU A 272 -3.86 -7.27 -1.01
C GLU A 272 -3.78 -8.28 -2.17
N ASP A 273 -4.82 -8.34 -3.00
CA ASP A 273 -4.86 -9.23 -4.17
C ASP A 273 -3.79 -8.84 -5.20
N ALA A 274 -3.63 -7.52 -5.42
CA ALA A 274 -2.60 -6.98 -6.31
C ALA A 274 -1.18 -7.30 -5.80
N LEU A 275 -0.95 -7.18 -4.49
CA LEU A 275 0.33 -7.50 -3.86
C LEU A 275 0.61 -9.00 -3.92
N GLY A 276 -0.37 -9.85 -3.59
CA GLY A 276 -0.23 -11.32 -3.69
C GLY A 276 0.12 -11.77 -5.10
N SER A 277 -0.55 -11.24 -6.12
CA SER A 277 -0.24 -11.51 -7.53
C SER A 277 1.18 -11.07 -7.90
N ARG A 278 1.63 -9.91 -7.39
CA ARG A 278 2.99 -9.42 -7.65
C ARG A 278 4.06 -10.24 -6.96
N LEU A 279 3.83 -10.69 -5.73
CA LEU A 279 4.75 -11.57 -5.00
C LEU A 279 4.92 -12.89 -5.75
N LYS A 280 3.83 -13.51 -6.18
CA LYS A 280 3.85 -14.72 -7.01
C LYS A 280 4.63 -14.53 -8.31
N ALA A 281 4.41 -13.43 -9.03
CA ALA A 281 5.14 -13.09 -10.26
C ALA A 281 6.65 -12.89 -10.05
N ARG A 282 7.11 -12.72 -8.81
CA ARG A 282 8.51 -12.58 -8.41
C ARG A 282 9.06 -13.82 -7.70
N SER A 283 8.31 -14.91 -7.66
CA SER A 283 8.67 -16.15 -6.94
C SER A 283 8.93 -15.89 -5.44
N ILE A 284 8.15 -15.00 -4.82
CA ILE A 284 8.17 -14.73 -3.39
C ILE A 284 6.95 -15.41 -2.77
N GLU A 285 7.18 -16.39 -1.89
CA GLU A 285 6.15 -17.24 -1.28
C GLU A 285 5.49 -16.62 -0.04
N GLU A 286 5.96 -15.46 0.40
CA GLU A 286 5.40 -14.74 1.56
C GLU A 286 3.96 -14.29 1.31
N LYS A 287 3.14 -14.37 2.36
CA LYS A 287 1.77 -13.85 2.32
C LYS A 287 1.76 -12.32 2.25
N PRO A 288 0.87 -11.72 1.43
CA PRO A 288 0.73 -10.29 1.39
C PRO A 288 0.21 -9.76 2.74
N ILE A 289 0.78 -8.63 3.19
CA ILE A 289 0.38 -7.92 4.42
C ILE A 289 0.00 -6.50 4.03
N VAL A 290 -1.28 -6.15 4.15
CA VAL A 290 -1.74 -4.78 3.88
C VAL A 290 -2.24 -4.15 5.18
N LYS A 291 -1.55 -3.07 5.60
CA LYS A 291 -1.94 -2.28 6.79
C LYS A 291 -2.74 -1.07 6.32
N ILE A 292 -4.06 -1.13 6.45
CA ILE A 292 -4.96 -0.03 6.07
C ILE A 292 -5.18 0.88 7.28
N GLN A 293 -4.97 2.18 7.08
CA GLN A 293 -5.31 3.21 8.06
C GLN A 293 -6.28 4.20 7.43
N VAL A 294 -7.36 4.49 8.12
CA VAL A 294 -8.38 5.46 7.69
C VAL A 294 -8.23 6.73 8.51
N ILE A 295 -8.19 7.88 7.84
CA ILE A 295 -8.13 9.19 8.49
C ILE A 295 -9.15 10.13 7.85
N ASP A 296 -10.07 10.65 8.66
CA ASP A 296 -11.02 11.66 8.22
C ASP A 296 -10.35 13.03 8.12
N MET A 297 -10.46 13.60 6.92
CA MET A 297 -9.85 14.88 6.58
C MET A 297 -10.82 16.03 6.81
N LYS A 298 -10.59 16.80 7.87
CA LYS A 298 -11.36 18.00 8.19
C LYS A 298 -10.53 19.24 7.90
N PHE A 299 -11.12 20.16 7.14
CA PHE A 299 -10.55 21.48 6.86
C PHE A 299 -11.02 22.50 7.88
N LYS A 300 -10.23 23.50 8.22
CA LYS A 300 -10.62 24.58 9.14
C LYS A 300 -11.90 25.27 8.68
N ASN A 301 -12.03 25.50 7.38
CA ASN A 301 -13.23 26.03 6.73
C ASN A 301 -13.21 25.80 5.22
N LYS A 302 -14.28 26.19 4.52
CA LYS A 302 -14.40 26.04 3.05
C LYS A 302 -13.32 26.81 2.28
N PHE A 303 -12.90 27.98 2.77
CA PHE A 303 -11.87 28.80 2.13
C PHE A 303 -10.50 28.14 2.20
N MET A 304 -10.12 27.56 3.33
CA MET A 304 -8.87 26.80 3.50
C MET A 304 -8.82 25.58 2.59
N LYS A 305 -9.95 24.92 2.34
CA LYS A 305 -10.04 23.85 1.35
C LYS A 305 -9.71 24.35 -0.07
N ILE A 306 -10.21 25.53 -0.46
CA ILE A 306 -9.92 26.14 -1.77
C ILE A 306 -8.42 26.47 -1.86
N ILE A 307 -7.85 27.09 -0.83
CA ILE A 307 -6.42 27.40 -0.76
C ILE A 307 -5.57 26.14 -0.95
N LEU A 308 -5.90 25.05 -0.26
CA LEU A 308 -5.15 23.79 -0.41
C LEU A 308 -5.27 23.22 -1.84
N ASN A 309 -6.45 23.32 -2.45
CA ASN A 309 -6.66 22.89 -3.82
C ASN A 309 -5.80 23.70 -4.81
N LEU A 310 -5.75 25.01 -4.67
CA LEU A 310 -4.90 25.87 -5.49
C LEU A 310 -3.41 25.58 -5.26
N SER A 311 -2.98 25.46 -4.01
CA SER A 311 -1.59 25.16 -3.66
C SER A 311 -1.14 23.79 -4.15
N SER A 312 -2.05 22.83 -4.30
CA SER A 312 -1.74 21.48 -4.83
C SER A 312 -1.23 21.50 -6.27
N VAL A 313 -1.55 22.56 -7.03
CA VAL A 313 -1.01 22.77 -8.39
C VAL A 313 0.51 22.92 -8.36
N PHE A 314 1.07 23.47 -7.30
CA PHE A 314 2.51 23.67 -7.10
C PHE A 314 3.17 22.54 -6.31
N ALA A 315 2.37 21.59 -5.78
CA ALA A 315 2.92 20.45 -5.05
C ALA A 315 3.89 19.65 -5.92
N SER A 316 5.05 19.36 -5.38
CA SER A 316 6.15 18.69 -6.08
C SER A 316 7.04 17.94 -5.08
N ARG A 317 8.06 17.26 -5.60
CA ARG A 317 9.09 16.58 -4.78
C ARG A 317 9.76 17.49 -3.74
N ARG A 318 9.82 18.80 -3.99
CA ARG A 318 10.38 19.78 -3.05
C ARG A 318 9.51 19.99 -1.80
N CYS A 319 8.24 19.55 -1.84
CA CYS A 319 7.33 19.63 -0.70
C CYS A 319 7.58 18.55 0.35
N GLN A 320 8.43 17.56 0.07
CA GLN A 320 8.72 16.46 1.01
C GLN A 320 9.27 17.00 2.33
N GLY A 321 8.66 16.60 3.45
CA GLY A 321 8.95 17.06 4.80
C GLY A 321 8.50 18.51 5.08
N CYS A 322 7.80 19.21 4.18
CA CYS A 322 7.36 20.57 4.41
C CYS A 322 6.06 20.67 5.21
N LEU A 323 5.06 19.92 4.88
CA LEU A 323 3.73 19.85 5.49
C LEU A 323 3.04 21.19 5.83
N ARG A 324 3.64 22.36 5.52
CA ARG A 324 3.14 23.70 5.89
C ARG A 324 1.74 23.96 5.33
N CYS A 325 1.50 23.62 4.05
CA CYS A 325 0.20 23.80 3.42
C CYS A 325 -0.89 22.96 4.13
N LEU A 326 -0.56 21.72 4.50
CA LEU A 326 -1.49 20.86 5.25
C LEU A 326 -1.75 21.42 6.65
N LYS A 327 -0.71 21.82 7.39
CA LYS A 327 -0.82 22.43 8.74
C LYS A 327 -1.69 23.70 8.73
N PHE A 328 -1.55 24.52 7.70
CA PHE A 328 -2.29 25.76 7.58
C PHE A 328 -3.77 25.52 7.28
N CYS A 329 -4.09 24.55 6.43
CA CYS A 329 -5.46 24.36 5.90
C CYS A 329 -6.31 23.35 6.67
N LEU A 330 -5.68 22.32 7.28
CA LEU A 330 -6.40 21.28 8.03
C LEU A 330 -6.69 21.71 9.47
N THR A 331 -7.71 21.09 10.10
CA THR A 331 -7.89 21.19 11.55
C THR A 331 -6.69 20.59 12.27
N LYS A 332 -6.49 20.95 13.55
CA LYS A 332 -5.38 20.44 14.36
C LYS A 332 -5.41 18.91 14.45
N GLU A 333 -6.57 18.33 14.67
CA GLU A 333 -6.78 16.88 14.80
C GLU A 333 -6.41 16.16 13.50
N SER A 334 -6.92 16.63 12.35
CA SER A 334 -6.61 16.02 11.05
C SER A 334 -5.14 16.16 10.66
N PHE A 335 -4.51 17.30 11.00
CA PHE A 335 -3.08 17.49 10.75
C PHE A 335 -2.23 16.55 11.63
N GLU A 336 -2.51 16.47 12.93
CA GLU A 336 -1.81 15.58 13.87
C GLU A 336 -1.95 14.11 13.44
N ALA A 337 -3.15 13.72 12.97
CA ALA A 337 -3.40 12.37 12.50
C ALA A 337 -2.54 11.95 11.29
N VAL A 338 -2.17 12.89 10.40
CA VAL A 338 -1.44 12.57 9.15
C VAL A 338 0.06 12.89 9.18
N LYS A 339 0.51 13.82 10.04
CA LYS A 339 1.86 14.39 9.96
C LYS A 339 3.00 13.35 10.02
N ASN A 340 2.86 12.35 10.89
CA ASN A 340 3.87 11.31 11.12
C ASN A 340 3.53 9.97 10.43
N LYS A 341 2.41 9.88 9.69
CA LYS A 341 2.02 8.62 9.06
C LYS A 341 2.84 8.37 7.81
N TYR A 342 3.41 7.15 7.76
CA TYR A 342 4.01 6.62 6.55
C TYR A 342 2.97 5.83 5.75
N ALA A 343 3.02 5.97 4.43
CA ALA A 343 2.21 5.16 3.52
C ALA A 343 2.97 4.87 2.23
N ASP A 344 2.84 3.65 1.72
CA ASP A 344 3.27 3.25 0.38
C ASP A 344 2.23 3.70 -0.67
N ILE A 345 0.94 3.69 -0.29
CA ILE A 345 -0.18 4.01 -1.16
C ILE A 345 -1.16 4.92 -0.41
N ILE A 346 -1.66 5.95 -1.08
CA ILE A 346 -2.66 6.87 -0.54
C ILE A 346 -3.89 6.82 -1.42
N ILE A 347 -5.04 6.52 -0.83
CA ILE A 347 -6.31 6.37 -1.53
C ILE A 347 -7.31 7.40 -1.02
N SER A 348 -8.04 8.04 -1.93
CA SER A 348 -9.12 8.95 -1.59
C SER A 348 -10.26 8.87 -2.61
N CYS A 349 -11.47 9.19 -2.18
CA CYS A 349 -12.65 9.23 -3.03
C CYS A 349 -13.26 10.64 -3.06
N GLY A 350 -13.61 11.09 -4.27
CA GLY A 350 -14.20 12.42 -4.50
C GLY A 350 -13.18 13.57 -4.47
N ALA A 351 -13.61 14.75 -4.94
CA ALA A 351 -12.72 15.91 -5.13
C ALA A 351 -12.26 16.59 -3.82
N SER A 352 -12.89 16.26 -2.67
CA SER A 352 -12.65 16.99 -1.41
C SER A 352 -11.28 16.75 -0.80
N THR A 353 -10.74 15.55 -0.94
CA THR A 353 -9.49 15.10 -0.30
C THR A 353 -8.32 15.00 -1.26
N VAL A 354 -8.52 15.26 -2.56
CA VAL A 354 -7.50 15.09 -3.61
C VAL A 354 -6.25 15.95 -3.36
N SER A 355 -6.40 17.18 -2.92
CA SER A 355 -5.26 18.06 -2.63
C SER A 355 -4.40 17.54 -1.49
N ALA A 356 -5.03 17.06 -0.41
CA ALA A 356 -4.32 16.43 0.70
C ALA A 356 -3.63 15.12 0.25
N ASN A 357 -4.32 14.31 -0.58
CA ASN A 357 -3.77 13.09 -1.18
C ASN A 357 -2.48 13.40 -1.97
N ILE A 358 -2.47 14.45 -2.81
CA ILE A 358 -1.28 14.86 -3.59
C ILE A 358 -0.13 15.30 -2.68
N PHE A 359 -0.37 16.10 -1.64
CA PHE A 359 0.69 16.52 -0.72
C PHE A 359 1.28 15.34 0.05
N LEU A 360 0.42 14.43 0.54
CA LEU A 360 0.86 13.25 1.27
C LEU A 360 1.59 12.23 0.37
N LYS A 361 1.23 12.14 -0.92
CA LYS A 361 2.00 11.39 -1.91
C LYS A 361 3.47 11.85 -1.95
N TYR A 362 3.70 13.15 -2.09
CA TYR A 362 5.07 13.68 -2.14
C TYR A 362 5.78 13.55 -0.79
N GLU A 363 5.06 13.76 0.31
CA GLU A 363 5.60 13.59 1.66
C GLU A 363 6.15 12.18 1.89
N ASN A 364 5.40 11.16 1.48
CA ASN A 364 5.74 9.76 1.71
C ASN A 364 6.53 9.12 0.54
N ASN A 365 6.75 9.84 -0.56
CA ASN A 365 7.19 9.24 -1.82
C ASN A 365 6.30 8.05 -2.25
N ALA A 366 5.01 8.15 -1.94
CA ALA A 366 4.00 7.12 -2.13
C ALA A 366 3.42 7.12 -3.54
N ARG A 367 2.68 6.07 -3.89
CA ARG A 367 1.73 6.08 -5.00
C ARG A 367 0.39 6.61 -4.51
N ASN A 368 -0.39 7.22 -5.42
CA ASN A 368 -1.71 7.70 -5.04
C ASN A 368 -2.81 7.27 -6.03
N VAL A 369 -3.96 6.95 -5.42
CA VAL A 369 -5.17 6.56 -6.14
C VAL A 369 -6.29 7.52 -5.76
N VAL A 370 -7.02 7.99 -6.75
CA VAL A 370 -8.20 8.83 -6.57
C VAL A 370 -9.39 8.16 -7.26
N ILE A 371 -10.46 7.96 -6.51
CA ILE A 371 -11.71 7.41 -7.03
C ILE A 371 -12.65 8.57 -7.33
N MET A 372 -13.38 8.50 -8.43
CA MET A 372 -14.23 9.55 -8.98
C MET A 372 -13.42 10.73 -9.57
N LYS A 373 -14.14 11.72 -10.11
CA LYS A 373 -13.55 12.89 -10.77
C LYS A 373 -12.73 13.73 -9.79
N PRO A 374 -11.43 13.99 -10.06
CA PRO A 374 -10.54 14.69 -9.11
C PRO A 374 -10.79 16.21 -8.99
N GLY A 375 -11.81 16.76 -9.63
CA GLY A 375 -12.10 18.20 -9.61
C GLY A 375 -11.05 19.03 -10.39
N PHE A 376 -10.61 20.15 -9.81
CA PHE A 376 -9.60 21.04 -10.39
C PHE A 376 -8.17 20.53 -10.29
N ALA A 377 -7.92 19.45 -9.52
CA ALA A 377 -6.60 18.88 -9.40
C ALA A 377 -6.10 18.32 -10.74
N ARG A 378 -4.86 18.64 -11.10
CA ARG A 378 -4.26 18.16 -12.35
C ARG A 378 -4.08 16.64 -12.28
N GLY A 379 -4.78 15.90 -13.13
CA GLY A 379 -4.71 14.45 -13.23
C GLY A 379 -3.28 13.89 -13.38
N LYS A 380 -2.35 14.66 -13.97
CA LYS A 380 -0.92 14.31 -14.10
C LYS A 380 -0.19 14.09 -12.76
N LYS A 381 -0.72 14.57 -11.63
CA LYS A 381 -0.14 14.35 -10.29
C LYS A 381 -0.71 13.13 -9.57
N ILE A 382 -1.65 12.45 -10.19
CA ILE A 382 -2.30 11.26 -9.66
C ILE A 382 -1.80 10.06 -10.44
N ASP A 383 -1.35 9.00 -9.74
CA ASP A 383 -0.80 7.81 -10.39
C ASP A 383 -1.92 6.93 -10.97
N LEU A 384 -3.09 6.86 -10.30
CA LEU A 384 -4.27 6.15 -10.80
C LEU A 384 -5.55 6.91 -10.43
N ILE A 385 -6.38 7.16 -11.42
CA ILE A 385 -7.74 7.65 -11.27
C ILE A 385 -8.70 6.53 -11.65
N ILE A 386 -9.52 6.07 -10.70
CA ILE A 386 -10.60 5.12 -10.96
C ILE A 386 -11.87 5.94 -11.16
N LEU A 387 -12.39 5.95 -12.38
CA LEU A 387 -13.49 6.80 -12.78
C LEU A 387 -14.70 5.95 -13.16
N PRO A 388 -15.72 5.85 -12.29
CA PRO A 388 -16.96 5.19 -12.64
C PRO A 388 -17.63 5.83 -13.86
N LEU A 389 -18.20 5.04 -14.76
CA LEU A 389 -18.72 5.47 -16.05
C LEU A 389 -19.78 6.60 -15.93
N HIS A 390 -20.57 6.58 -14.86
CA HIS A 390 -21.58 7.62 -14.60
C HIS A 390 -20.97 9.00 -14.23
N ASP A 391 -19.70 9.05 -13.80
CA ASP A 391 -18.94 10.30 -13.59
C ASP A 391 -18.20 10.75 -14.85
N TYR A 392 -18.14 9.88 -15.85
CA TYR A 392 -17.52 10.18 -17.12
C TYR A 392 -18.47 11.04 -18.00
N ASN A 393 -18.08 12.26 -18.31
CA ASN A 393 -18.92 13.17 -19.08
C ASN A 393 -18.72 12.88 -20.59
N LEU A 394 -19.63 12.13 -21.21
CA LEU A 394 -19.62 11.79 -22.63
C LEU A 394 -19.77 13.02 -23.54
N SER A 395 -20.21 14.19 -23.03
CA SER A 395 -20.44 15.39 -23.86
C SER A 395 -19.16 15.94 -24.47
N ASN A 396 -17.98 15.67 -23.95
CA ASN A 396 -16.69 16.02 -24.54
C ASN A 396 -16.19 14.98 -25.57
N PHE A 397 -16.93 13.88 -25.76
CA PHE A 397 -16.57 12.75 -26.63
C PHE A 397 -17.79 12.15 -27.31
N ALA A 398 -18.68 12.99 -27.81
CA ALA A 398 -19.96 12.60 -28.46
C ALA A 398 -19.81 11.63 -29.66
N SER A 399 -18.61 11.24 -30.02
CA SER A 399 -18.30 10.34 -31.14
C SER A 399 -17.63 9.00 -30.72
N CYS A 400 -17.53 8.66 -29.42
CA CYS A 400 -16.84 7.44 -29.02
C CYS A 400 -17.82 6.29 -28.75
N PRO A 401 -17.94 5.29 -29.62
CA PRO A 401 -18.71 4.07 -29.36
C PRO A 401 -18.13 3.30 -28.13
N ILE A 402 -18.99 2.60 -27.39
CA ILE A 402 -18.66 1.84 -26.17
C ILE A 402 -17.47 0.88 -26.36
N GLY A 403 -17.24 0.38 -27.58
CA GLY A 403 -16.07 -0.44 -27.96
C GLY A 403 -14.72 0.29 -28.00
N GLN A 404 -14.68 1.61 -27.81
CA GLN A 404 -13.44 2.41 -27.79
C GLN A 404 -13.03 2.87 -26.40
N LEU A 405 -13.66 2.40 -25.33
CA LEU A 405 -13.26 2.66 -23.94
C LEU A 405 -11.78 2.29 -23.66
N ALA A 406 -11.29 1.25 -24.33
CA ALA A 406 -9.87 0.87 -24.29
C ALA A 406 -8.92 1.97 -24.86
N LYS A 407 -9.38 2.86 -25.76
CA LYS A 407 -8.59 3.99 -26.27
C LYS A 407 -8.57 5.19 -25.31
N LEU A 408 -9.47 5.23 -24.32
CA LEU A 408 -9.55 6.26 -23.29
C LEU A 408 -8.70 5.91 -22.07
N ASP A 409 -8.14 4.73 -22.02
CA ASP A 409 -7.20 4.28 -21.00
C ASP A 409 -5.87 5.05 -21.16
N ARG A 410 -5.93 6.35 -20.87
CA ARG A 410 -4.72 7.14 -20.67
C ARG A 410 -3.94 6.46 -19.55
N SER A 411 -2.65 6.50 -19.60
CA SER A 411 -1.75 5.75 -18.72
C SER A 411 -2.10 5.76 -17.21
N ASN A 412 -2.91 6.70 -16.74
CA ASN A 412 -3.30 6.85 -15.34
C ASN A 412 -4.83 6.90 -15.05
N ILE A 413 -5.70 6.62 -16.02
CA ILE A 413 -7.16 6.58 -15.83
C ILE A 413 -7.65 5.16 -16.10
N LEU A 414 -8.44 4.63 -15.16
CA LEU A 414 -9.20 3.39 -15.31
C LEU A 414 -10.68 3.72 -15.25
N VAL A 415 -11.44 3.38 -16.28
CA VAL A 415 -12.90 3.53 -16.29
C VAL A 415 -13.54 2.23 -15.83
N THR A 416 -14.41 2.31 -14.81
CA THR A 416 -15.20 1.20 -14.27
C THR A 416 -16.67 1.34 -14.64
N GLU A 417 -17.38 0.24 -14.76
CA GLU A 417 -18.82 0.26 -15.09
C GLU A 417 -19.64 0.73 -13.87
N GLY A 418 -19.28 0.25 -12.67
CA GLY A 418 -19.86 0.66 -11.39
C GLY A 418 -18.88 1.41 -10.51
N ALA A 419 -19.37 1.79 -9.32
CA ALA A 419 -18.52 2.31 -8.27
C ALA A 419 -17.77 1.15 -7.59
N PRO A 420 -16.45 1.27 -7.31
CA PRO A 420 -15.72 0.28 -6.53
C PRO A 420 -16.40 0.01 -5.19
N ASN A 421 -16.42 -1.24 -4.78
CA ASN A 421 -17.09 -1.67 -3.55
C ASN A 421 -16.32 -2.80 -2.85
N ARG A 422 -16.79 -3.20 -1.67
CA ARG A 422 -16.15 -4.22 -0.82
C ARG A 422 -16.68 -5.63 -1.03
N ILE A 423 -17.65 -5.82 -1.93
CA ILE A 423 -18.26 -7.11 -2.15
C ILE A 423 -17.22 -8.08 -2.69
N ARG A 424 -16.90 -9.11 -1.90
CA ARG A 424 -16.10 -10.26 -2.30
C ARG A 424 -17.05 -11.41 -2.61
N VAL A 425 -16.84 -12.08 -3.71
CA VAL A 425 -17.49 -13.37 -3.91
C VAL A 425 -16.80 -14.38 -3.01
N MET A 426 -17.51 -14.88 -2.06
CA MET A 426 -17.19 -16.20 -1.57
C MET A 426 -17.68 -17.18 -2.64
N ASN A 427 -16.76 -17.98 -3.20
CA ASN A 427 -17.10 -19.17 -3.96
C ASN A 427 -17.62 -20.22 -2.95
N ASP A 428 -18.72 -19.91 -2.30
CA ASP A 428 -19.35 -20.87 -1.41
C ASP A 428 -20.41 -21.60 -2.23
N GLU A 429 -20.10 -22.83 -2.55
CA GLU A 429 -21.04 -23.83 -3.11
C GLU A 429 -22.23 -24.13 -2.17
N ARG A 430 -22.24 -23.54 -0.97
CA ARG A 430 -23.38 -23.49 -0.05
C ARG A 430 -24.30 -22.32 -0.40
N ARG A 431 -24.88 -22.34 -1.61
CA ARG A 431 -26.10 -21.61 -1.87
C ARG A 431 -27.23 -22.32 -1.10
N ALA A 432 -27.32 -22.04 0.19
CA ALA A 432 -28.64 -22.17 0.83
C ALA A 432 -29.57 -21.26 0.02
N THR A 433 -30.61 -21.79 -0.52
CA THR A 433 -31.71 -21.01 -1.10
C THR A 433 -32.27 -20.16 0.04
N ASN A 434 -31.78 -18.94 0.14
CA ASN A 434 -32.27 -17.97 1.10
C ASN A 434 -33.56 -17.43 0.49
N ASN A 435 -34.68 -17.80 1.08
CA ASN A 435 -36.01 -17.45 0.59
C ASN A 435 -36.35 -15.99 1.00
N GLY A 436 -35.47 -15.00 0.62
CA GLY A 436 -35.60 -13.65 1.11
C GLY A 436 -35.50 -12.55 0.06
N ILE A 437 -36.12 -11.42 0.38
CA ILE A 437 -36.08 -10.17 -0.40
C ILE A 437 -35.43 -9.06 0.43
N GLY A 438 -34.37 -8.44 -0.12
CA GLY A 438 -33.71 -7.30 0.47
C GLY A 438 -34.21 -5.97 -0.09
N LEU A 439 -34.61 -5.03 0.76
CA LEU A 439 -34.98 -3.67 0.38
C LEU A 439 -33.94 -2.67 0.90
N LEU A 440 -33.29 -1.95 -0.01
CA LEU A 440 -32.30 -0.94 0.31
C LEU A 440 -32.79 0.45 -0.06
N ILE A 441 -33.03 1.28 0.94
CA ILE A 441 -33.55 2.63 0.78
C ILE A 441 -32.42 3.64 1.02
N GLY A 442 -32.07 4.40 -0.01
CA GLY A 442 -31.14 5.50 0.09
C GLY A 442 -31.76 6.74 0.74
N GLY A 443 -32.05 7.76 -0.03
CA GLY A 443 -32.71 8.98 0.46
C GLY A 443 -32.37 10.20 -0.41
N ASP A 444 -32.60 11.39 0.10
CA ASP A 444 -32.44 12.62 -0.65
C ASP A 444 -31.00 12.83 -1.13
N ALA A 445 -30.87 13.29 -2.36
CA ALA A 445 -29.59 13.60 -2.96
C ALA A 445 -29.68 14.92 -3.75
N LYS A 446 -28.53 15.47 -4.15
CA LYS A 446 -28.50 16.74 -4.89
C LYS A 446 -29.31 16.63 -6.20
N GLY A 447 -30.44 17.33 -6.24
CA GLY A 447 -31.35 17.33 -7.41
C GLY A 447 -32.24 16.10 -7.52
N PHE A 448 -32.39 15.32 -6.45
CA PHE A 448 -33.30 14.19 -6.36
C PHE A 448 -33.89 14.11 -4.93
N GLN A 449 -35.19 13.96 -4.85
CA GLN A 449 -35.93 13.71 -3.62
C GLN A 449 -36.66 12.38 -3.74
N LEU A 450 -36.45 11.46 -2.78
CA LEU A 450 -37.09 10.17 -2.80
C LEU A 450 -38.57 10.31 -2.42
N ASN A 451 -39.44 9.90 -3.32
CA ASN A 451 -40.90 10.02 -3.14
C ASN A 451 -41.41 8.97 -2.12
N LYS A 452 -42.07 9.43 -1.07
CA LYS A 452 -42.65 8.57 -0.03
C LYS A 452 -43.67 7.58 -0.62
N GLY A 453 -44.52 8.03 -1.55
CA GLY A 453 -45.54 7.19 -2.19
C GLY A 453 -44.95 6.05 -3.03
N TRP A 454 -43.76 6.25 -3.62
CA TRP A 454 -43.05 5.16 -4.29
C TRP A 454 -42.61 4.08 -3.30
N VAL A 455 -42.04 4.50 -2.16
CA VAL A 455 -41.58 3.59 -1.11
C VAL A 455 -42.77 2.83 -0.53
N GLU A 456 -43.90 3.52 -0.33
CA GLU A 456 -45.12 2.90 0.17
C GLU A 456 -45.63 1.78 -0.74
N LYS A 457 -45.77 2.06 -2.05
CA LYS A 457 -46.18 1.07 -3.05
C LYS A 457 -45.22 -0.14 -3.10
N VAL A 458 -43.92 0.10 -3.03
CA VAL A 458 -42.90 -0.96 -3.02
C VAL A 458 -43.05 -1.82 -1.77
N VAL A 459 -43.24 -1.22 -0.59
CA VAL A 459 -43.40 -1.97 0.67
C VAL A 459 -44.69 -2.80 0.65
N ASP A 460 -45.78 -2.23 0.15
CA ASP A 460 -47.07 -2.99 0.03
C ASP A 460 -46.93 -4.17 -0.92
N ALA A 461 -46.27 -4.01 -2.05
CA ALA A 461 -45.97 -5.09 -2.97
C ALA A 461 -45.10 -6.17 -2.32
N LEU A 462 -44.10 -5.76 -1.50
CA LEU A 462 -43.23 -6.69 -0.78
C LEU A 462 -44.00 -7.49 0.27
N ILE A 463 -44.83 -6.86 1.07
CA ILE A 463 -45.66 -7.56 2.07
C ILE A 463 -46.53 -8.57 1.38
N LYS A 464 -47.27 -8.16 0.34
CA LYS A 464 -48.16 -9.05 -0.40
C LYS A 464 -47.46 -10.30 -0.96
N ILE A 465 -46.34 -10.11 -1.72
CA ILE A 465 -45.63 -11.23 -2.34
C ILE A 465 -44.94 -12.13 -1.31
N SER A 466 -44.46 -11.57 -0.18
CA SER A 466 -43.82 -12.32 0.89
C SER A 466 -44.80 -13.22 1.63
N GLU A 467 -46.03 -12.80 1.79
CA GLU A 467 -47.12 -13.64 2.37
C GLU A 467 -47.52 -14.74 1.40
N GLU A 468 -47.69 -14.44 0.11
CA GLU A 468 -48.10 -15.40 -0.91
C GLU A 468 -47.04 -16.48 -1.22
N LYS A 469 -45.76 -16.12 -1.16
CA LYS A 469 -44.64 -17.00 -1.58
C LYS A 469 -43.78 -17.49 -0.42
N ASP A 470 -44.16 -17.24 0.82
CA ASP A 470 -43.41 -17.61 2.03
C ASP A 470 -41.95 -17.06 2.04
N LEU A 471 -41.81 -15.76 1.76
CA LEU A 471 -40.50 -15.09 1.67
C LEU A 471 -40.25 -14.21 2.88
N ASP A 472 -39.00 -14.12 3.32
CA ASP A 472 -38.58 -13.18 4.37
C ASP A 472 -38.16 -11.82 3.78
N ILE A 473 -38.42 -10.75 4.52
CA ILE A 473 -38.09 -9.35 4.15
C ILE A 473 -36.96 -8.85 5.02
N PHE A 474 -35.95 -8.25 4.39
CA PHE A 474 -34.80 -7.62 5.06
C PHE A 474 -34.64 -6.18 4.57
N VAL A 475 -34.69 -5.20 5.47
CA VAL A 475 -34.73 -3.77 5.10
C VAL A 475 -33.58 -3.02 5.75
N SER A 476 -32.95 -2.15 4.97
CA SER A 476 -32.01 -1.15 5.51
C SER A 476 -32.22 0.20 4.85
N THR A 477 -32.24 1.24 5.67
CA THR A 477 -32.28 2.64 5.21
C THR A 477 -30.87 3.27 5.21
N SER A 478 -30.76 4.51 4.78
CA SER A 478 -29.55 5.31 4.85
C SER A 478 -29.71 6.53 5.77
N ARG A 479 -28.60 7.15 6.19
CA ARG A 479 -28.62 8.41 6.95
C ARG A 479 -29.25 9.59 6.18
N ARG A 480 -29.56 9.41 4.90
CA ARG A 480 -30.20 10.43 4.04
C ARG A 480 -31.69 10.15 3.84
N THR A 481 -32.18 9.04 4.36
CA THR A 481 -33.61 8.71 4.31
C THR A 481 -34.38 9.74 5.14
N SER A 482 -35.49 10.25 4.60
CA SER A 482 -36.30 11.24 5.30
C SER A 482 -37.01 10.60 6.50
N PRO A 483 -37.24 11.38 7.59
CA PRO A 483 -37.98 10.88 8.76
C PRO A 483 -39.39 10.36 8.45
N GLU A 484 -40.00 10.84 7.38
CA GLU A 484 -41.32 10.38 6.94
C GLU A 484 -41.29 8.99 6.35
N ILE A 485 -40.22 8.66 5.59
CA ILE A 485 -39.99 7.33 5.04
C ILE A 485 -39.59 6.36 6.17
N ASP A 486 -38.73 6.80 7.09
CA ASP A 486 -38.33 5.98 8.25
C ASP A 486 -39.57 5.60 9.09
N ARG A 487 -40.51 6.56 9.32
CA ARG A 487 -41.77 6.28 10.01
C ARG A 487 -42.67 5.30 9.26
N LEU A 488 -42.84 5.51 7.95
CA LEU A 488 -43.63 4.63 7.09
C LEU A 488 -43.12 3.18 7.15
N LEU A 489 -41.81 2.98 7.06
CA LEU A 489 -41.20 1.65 7.11
C LEU A 489 -41.45 0.98 8.47
N LYS A 490 -41.37 1.73 9.57
CA LYS A 490 -41.68 1.21 10.90
C LYS A 490 -43.16 0.82 11.04
N GLU A 491 -44.04 1.71 10.65
CA GLU A 491 -45.50 1.48 10.74
C GLU A 491 -45.92 0.21 9.98
N LYS A 492 -45.35 -0.03 8.80
CA LYS A 492 -45.72 -1.18 7.97
C LYS A 492 -44.98 -2.47 8.28
N LEU A 493 -43.75 -2.40 8.81
CA LEU A 493 -42.86 -3.55 8.87
C LEU A 493 -42.45 -3.99 10.28
N SER A 494 -42.57 -3.15 11.33
CA SER A 494 -42.11 -3.52 12.67
C SER A 494 -42.83 -4.75 13.23
N ASP A 495 -44.13 -4.86 13.00
CA ASP A 495 -44.96 -5.95 13.49
C ASP A 495 -45.24 -7.02 12.43
N ASN A 496 -44.68 -6.89 11.23
CA ASN A 496 -44.85 -7.83 10.15
C ASN A 496 -44.02 -9.08 10.37
N LYS A 497 -44.68 -10.25 10.46
CA LYS A 497 -44.02 -11.56 10.72
C LYS A 497 -42.96 -11.94 9.68
N ARG A 498 -43.06 -11.42 8.45
CA ARG A 498 -42.12 -11.66 7.36
C ARG A 498 -40.91 -10.75 7.41
N CYS A 499 -41.00 -9.63 8.09
CA CYS A 499 -39.86 -8.72 8.25
C CYS A 499 -38.91 -9.23 9.35
N LYS A 500 -37.84 -9.91 8.95
CA LYS A 500 -36.85 -10.47 9.88
C LYS A 500 -35.75 -9.48 10.27
N LEU A 501 -35.57 -8.44 9.48
CA LEU A 501 -34.56 -7.41 9.76
C LEU A 501 -35.02 -6.04 9.24
N LEU A 502 -35.18 -5.08 10.15
CA LEU A 502 -35.46 -3.69 9.83
C LEU A 502 -34.41 -2.78 10.47
N ILE A 503 -33.57 -2.17 9.66
CA ILE A 503 -32.52 -1.26 10.11
C ILE A 503 -32.82 0.16 9.64
N ILE A 504 -33.15 1.05 10.60
CA ILE A 504 -33.31 2.47 10.38
C ILE A 504 -31.99 3.17 10.71
N ALA A 505 -31.23 3.54 9.66
CA ALA A 505 -29.87 4.05 9.83
C ALA A 505 -29.76 5.38 10.60
N ASN A 506 -30.86 6.15 10.65
CA ASN A 506 -30.94 7.37 11.46
C ASN A 506 -31.07 7.11 12.97
N GLU A 507 -31.48 5.90 13.37
CA GLU A 507 -31.62 5.52 14.78
C GLU A 507 -30.46 4.64 15.23
N LYS A 508 -30.20 3.56 14.50
CA LYS A 508 -29.12 2.63 14.81
C LYS A 508 -28.50 2.11 13.51
N ASN A 509 -27.26 2.47 13.27
CA ASN A 509 -26.52 1.90 12.14
C ASN A 509 -25.73 0.66 12.62
N ILE A 510 -25.86 -0.45 11.89
CA ILE A 510 -25.17 -1.71 12.19
C ILE A 510 -24.11 -1.94 11.12
N ASP A 511 -22.85 -2.06 11.53
CA ASP A 511 -21.77 -2.37 10.61
C ASP A 511 -21.98 -3.75 9.98
N GLY A 512 -21.80 -3.84 8.66
CA GLY A 512 -22.03 -5.08 7.91
C GLY A 512 -23.51 -5.40 7.58
N ALA A 513 -24.47 -4.55 7.99
CA ALA A 513 -25.90 -4.78 7.75
C ALA A 513 -26.24 -5.05 6.29
N VAL A 514 -25.72 -4.25 5.37
CA VAL A 514 -25.95 -4.39 3.92
C VAL A 514 -25.38 -5.71 3.41
N ALA A 515 -24.20 -6.12 3.87
CA ALA A 515 -23.60 -7.40 3.49
C ALA A 515 -24.43 -8.59 3.98
N ASN A 516 -24.98 -8.49 5.20
CA ASN A 516 -25.89 -9.52 5.74
C ASN A 516 -27.17 -9.62 4.91
N ILE A 517 -27.78 -8.48 4.52
CA ILE A 517 -28.96 -8.46 3.65
C ILE A 517 -28.65 -9.15 2.31
N PHE A 518 -27.48 -8.89 1.71
CA PHE A 518 -27.08 -9.58 0.48
C PHE A 518 -26.92 -11.09 0.68
N GLY A 519 -26.40 -11.52 1.82
CA GLY A 519 -26.30 -12.93 2.18
C GLY A 519 -27.65 -13.63 2.35
N LEU A 520 -28.65 -12.92 2.88
CA LEU A 520 -29.98 -13.46 3.23
C LEU A 520 -31.03 -13.32 2.11
N SER A 521 -30.73 -12.63 1.02
CA SER A 521 -31.68 -12.30 -0.02
C SER A 521 -31.32 -12.94 -1.37
N ASP A 522 -32.31 -13.33 -2.14
CA ASP A 522 -32.16 -13.77 -3.55
C ASP A 522 -32.55 -12.67 -4.52
N ILE A 523 -33.40 -11.75 -4.09
CA ILE A 523 -33.82 -10.56 -4.84
C ILE A 523 -33.50 -9.32 -4.01
N LEU A 524 -32.91 -8.31 -4.64
CA LEU A 524 -32.59 -7.03 -4.03
C LEU A 524 -33.37 -5.91 -4.72
N ILE A 525 -34.06 -5.09 -3.93
CA ILE A 525 -34.79 -3.92 -4.42
C ILE A 525 -34.08 -2.69 -3.89
N VAL A 526 -33.72 -1.76 -4.77
CA VAL A 526 -32.85 -0.63 -4.44
C VAL A 526 -33.43 0.67 -4.96
N SER A 527 -33.38 1.73 -4.15
CA SER A 527 -33.78 3.08 -4.58
C SER A 527 -32.79 3.66 -5.60
N PRO A 528 -33.25 4.52 -6.54
CA PRO A 528 -32.50 4.85 -7.77
C PRO A 528 -31.33 5.82 -7.58
N GLU A 529 -31.28 6.58 -6.49
CA GLU A 529 -30.30 7.66 -6.27
C GLU A 529 -29.00 7.21 -5.61
N SER A 530 -28.96 5.99 -5.08
CA SER A 530 -27.80 5.50 -4.34
C SER A 530 -26.81 4.74 -5.20
N VAL A 531 -25.89 5.45 -5.83
CA VAL A 531 -24.84 4.88 -6.70
C VAL A 531 -24.08 3.73 -6.01
N SER A 532 -23.72 3.88 -4.73
CA SER A 532 -22.97 2.84 -4.00
C SER A 532 -23.82 1.58 -3.78
N MET A 533 -25.07 1.75 -3.29
CA MET A 533 -25.96 0.62 -3.04
C MET A 533 -26.28 -0.16 -4.32
N ILE A 534 -26.56 0.55 -5.42
CA ILE A 534 -26.82 -0.09 -6.73
C ILE A 534 -25.58 -0.85 -7.22
N SER A 535 -24.39 -0.26 -7.11
CA SER A 535 -23.14 -0.94 -7.52
C SER A 535 -22.86 -2.16 -6.63
N GLU A 536 -23.06 -2.05 -5.32
CA GLU A 536 -22.90 -3.17 -4.38
C GLU A 536 -23.89 -4.27 -4.67
N ALA A 537 -25.18 -3.94 -4.88
CA ALA A 537 -26.21 -4.89 -5.24
C ALA A 537 -25.91 -5.59 -6.57
N ALA A 538 -25.55 -4.85 -7.62
CA ALA A 538 -25.16 -5.41 -8.92
C ALA A 538 -23.92 -6.31 -8.85
N SER A 539 -23.03 -6.07 -7.89
CA SER A 539 -21.84 -6.91 -7.64
C SER A 539 -22.12 -8.13 -6.76
N SER A 540 -23.28 -8.23 -6.13
CA SER A 540 -23.60 -9.31 -5.19
C SER A 540 -23.88 -10.66 -5.87
N GLY A 541 -24.21 -10.66 -7.18
CA GLY A 541 -24.65 -11.86 -7.90
C GLY A 541 -26.10 -12.23 -7.60
N LYS A 542 -26.91 -11.30 -7.12
CA LYS A 542 -28.35 -11.44 -6.87
C LYS A 542 -29.16 -10.76 -7.97
N ASN A 543 -30.45 -11.10 -8.08
CA ASN A 543 -31.37 -10.38 -8.95
C ASN A 543 -31.65 -8.99 -8.36
N VAL A 544 -31.37 -7.93 -9.11
CA VAL A 544 -31.48 -6.55 -8.64
C VAL A 544 -32.56 -5.82 -9.40
N ILE A 545 -33.51 -5.22 -8.68
CA ILE A 545 -34.54 -4.34 -9.23
C ILE A 545 -34.32 -2.92 -8.68
N VAL A 546 -34.15 -1.94 -9.55
CA VAL A 546 -34.11 -0.53 -9.17
C VAL A 546 -35.49 0.07 -9.48
N PHE A 547 -36.16 0.60 -8.46
CA PHE A 547 -37.51 1.14 -8.62
C PHE A 547 -37.53 2.67 -8.82
N GLY A 548 -38.53 3.15 -9.58
CA GLY A 548 -38.76 4.59 -9.72
C GLY A 548 -39.51 4.93 -11.01
N GLU A 549 -40.32 6.00 -10.95
CA GLU A 549 -41.09 6.45 -12.11
C GLU A 549 -40.19 7.05 -13.19
N LYS A 550 -40.57 6.86 -14.46
CA LYS A 550 -39.93 7.46 -15.64
C LYS A 550 -38.43 7.19 -15.77
N LEU A 551 -37.93 6.10 -15.15
CA LEU A 551 -36.53 5.70 -15.32
C LEU A 551 -36.16 5.45 -16.79
N LYS A 552 -37.13 5.12 -17.64
CA LYS A 552 -36.96 4.83 -19.09
C LYS A 552 -37.07 6.04 -20.01
N VAL A 553 -37.34 7.26 -19.50
CA VAL A 553 -37.53 8.44 -20.36
C VAL A 553 -36.18 8.90 -20.94
N LYS A 554 -36.04 8.84 -22.27
CA LYS A 554 -34.90 9.40 -23.01
C LYS A 554 -34.76 10.89 -22.69
N GLY A 555 -33.69 11.29 -22.00
CA GLY A 555 -33.40 12.69 -21.68
C GLY A 555 -33.21 13.03 -20.21
N GLY A 556 -33.31 12.06 -19.30
CA GLY A 556 -33.00 12.28 -17.88
C GLY A 556 -31.58 12.82 -17.67
N LYS A 557 -31.49 14.13 -17.31
CA LYS A 557 -30.20 14.85 -17.18
C LYS A 557 -29.42 14.49 -15.91
N GLY A 558 -29.93 13.63 -15.05
CA GLY A 558 -29.30 13.27 -13.77
C GLY A 558 -28.18 12.24 -13.87
N LYS A 559 -27.15 12.39 -13.04
CA LYS A 559 -26.02 11.44 -12.93
C LYS A 559 -26.49 10.00 -12.58
N TYR A 560 -27.47 9.89 -11.69
CA TYR A 560 -28.03 8.62 -11.23
C TYR A 560 -28.76 7.88 -12.35
N MET A 561 -29.59 8.60 -13.09
CA MET A 561 -30.35 8.04 -14.20
C MET A 561 -29.44 7.42 -15.26
N ARG A 562 -28.34 8.09 -15.61
CA ARG A 562 -27.36 7.56 -16.58
C ARG A 562 -26.73 6.25 -16.09
N MET A 563 -26.46 6.15 -14.79
CA MET A 563 -25.92 4.92 -14.20
C MET A 563 -26.94 3.78 -14.30
N VAL A 564 -28.17 4.03 -13.83
CA VAL A 564 -29.23 3.01 -13.84
C VAL A 564 -29.47 2.51 -15.27
N LEU A 565 -29.66 3.40 -16.23
CA LEU A 565 -29.85 3.04 -17.65
C LEU A 565 -28.66 2.27 -18.24
N ASN A 566 -27.44 2.63 -17.87
CA ASN A 566 -26.26 1.92 -18.34
C ASN A 566 -26.18 0.50 -17.77
N LEU A 567 -26.39 0.32 -16.46
CA LEU A 567 -26.34 -0.97 -15.80
C LEU A 567 -27.50 -1.88 -16.28
N GLU A 568 -28.68 -1.33 -16.52
CA GLU A 568 -29.81 -2.06 -17.13
C GLU A 568 -29.48 -2.50 -18.55
N LYS A 569 -28.97 -1.60 -19.40
CA LYS A 569 -28.55 -1.94 -20.76
C LYS A 569 -27.50 -3.05 -20.81
N GLN A 570 -26.62 -3.08 -19.81
CA GLN A 570 -25.59 -4.12 -19.67
C GLN A 570 -26.15 -5.43 -19.06
N GLY A 571 -27.37 -5.43 -18.55
CA GLY A 571 -28.02 -6.60 -17.95
C GLY A 571 -27.61 -6.91 -16.50
N TYR A 572 -27.02 -5.94 -15.80
CA TYR A 572 -26.65 -6.12 -14.38
C TYR A 572 -27.81 -5.89 -13.42
N ILE A 573 -28.81 -5.12 -13.81
CA ILE A 573 -30.01 -4.79 -13.03
C ILE A 573 -31.24 -4.79 -13.94
N LYS A 574 -32.41 -4.87 -13.32
CA LYS A 574 -33.70 -4.59 -13.96
C LYS A 574 -34.24 -3.28 -13.38
N THR A 575 -35.05 -2.54 -14.14
CA THR A 575 -35.81 -1.39 -13.63
C THR A 575 -37.29 -1.70 -13.60
N ALA A 576 -38.02 -1.14 -12.64
CA ALA A 576 -39.47 -1.26 -12.53
C ALA A 576 -40.10 0.05 -12.00
N GLU A 577 -41.30 0.36 -12.43
CA GLU A 577 -42.10 1.37 -11.75
C GLU A 577 -42.60 0.83 -10.40
N PRO A 578 -42.87 1.71 -9.39
CA PRO A 578 -43.29 1.25 -8.08
C PRO A 578 -44.51 0.30 -8.12
N ASP A 579 -45.43 0.53 -9.03
CA ASP A 579 -46.65 -0.32 -9.23
C ASP A 579 -46.33 -1.69 -9.90
N GLU A 580 -45.20 -1.81 -10.58
CA GLU A 580 -44.79 -3.04 -11.29
C GLU A 580 -43.96 -3.99 -10.40
N ILE A 581 -43.59 -3.59 -9.19
CA ILE A 581 -42.63 -4.33 -8.34
C ILE A 581 -43.15 -5.74 -8.02
N TYR A 582 -44.44 -5.89 -7.69
CA TYR A 582 -45.05 -7.21 -7.42
C TYR A 582 -44.88 -8.15 -8.60
N ASP A 583 -45.28 -7.75 -9.80
CA ASP A 583 -45.20 -8.56 -11.00
C ASP A 583 -43.77 -8.89 -11.40
N LYS A 584 -42.84 -7.93 -11.16
CA LYS A 584 -41.44 -8.12 -11.48
C LYS A 584 -40.76 -9.12 -10.54
N ILE A 585 -41.10 -9.12 -9.25
CA ILE A 585 -40.62 -10.13 -8.30
C ILE A 585 -41.17 -11.49 -8.69
N LYS A 586 -42.46 -11.57 -8.99
CA LYS A 586 -43.12 -12.81 -9.42
C LYS A 586 -42.48 -13.38 -10.69
N GLU A 587 -42.23 -12.57 -11.72
CA GLU A 587 -41.49 -12.95 -12.92
C GLU A 587 -40.14 -13.59 -12.60
N ILE A 588 -39.35 -12.96 -11.69
CA ILE A 588 -38.02 -13.45 -11.31
C ILE A 588 -38.10 -14.78 -10.57
N LEU A 589 -39.07 -14.95 -9.68
CA LEU A 589 -39.26 -16.19 -8.92
C LEU A 589 -39.67 -17.37 -9.83
N GLU A 590 -40.49 -17.10 -10.85
CA GLU A 590 -40.95 -18.10 -11.81
C GLU A 590 -39.89 -18.45 -12.85
N THR A 591 -39.22 -17.47 -13.42
CA THR A 591 -38.25 -17.64 -14.52
C THR A 591 -36.86 -17.99 -14.07
N LYS A 592 -36.48 -17.65 -12.82
CA LYS A 592 -35.13 -17.82 -12.25
C LYS A 592 -34.02 -17.43 -13.24
N PRO A 593 -34.03 -16.18 -13.73
CA PRO A 593 -33.12 -15.75 -14.78
C PRO A 593 -31.67 -15.83 -14.34
N GLU A 594 -30.78 -16.12 -15.30
CA GLU A 594 -29.35 -16.03 -15.04
C GLU A 594 -28.94 -14.59 -14.65
N VAL A 595 -28.17 -14.45 -13.57
CA VAL A 595 -27.76 -13.18 -13.04
C VAL A 595 -26.39 -12.81 -13.59
N LYS A 596 -26.35 -11.75 -14.37
CA LYS A 596 -25.09 -11.12 -14.78
C LYS A 596 -24.56 -10.26 -13.65
N ARG A 597 -23.33 -10.52 -13.25
CA ARG A 597 -22.69 -9.84 -12.15
C ARG A 597 -21.79 -8.69 -12.61
N LEU A 598 -21.87 -7.55 -11.92
CA LEU A 598 -20.94 -6.45 -12.10
C LEU A 598 -19.60 -6.77 -11.43
N ASP A 599 -18.53 -6.92 -12.22
CA ASP A 599 -17.19 -7.22 -11.70
C ASP A 599 -16.11 -6.32 -12.35
N ASP A 600 -15.81 -5.22 -11.69
CA ASP A 600 -14.70 -4.34 -12.04
C ASP A 600 -13.44 -4.64 -11.21
N ARG A 601 -13.50 -5.63 -10.27
CA ARG A 601 -12.42 -5.91 -9.31
C ARG A 601 -11.14 -6.33 -10.01
N GLU A 602 -11.22 -7.26 -10.94
CA GLU A 602 -10.04 -7.75 -11.67
C GLU A 602 -9.32 -6.62 -12.41
N LYS A 603 -10.08 -5.74 -13.08
CA LYS A 603 -9.53 -4.57 -13.80
C LYS A 603 -8.79 -3.63 -12.84
N ILE A 604 -9.36 -3.39 -11.65
CA ILE A 604 -8.75 -2.53 -10.62
C ILE A 604 -7.48 -3.19 -10.07
N VAL A 605 -7.54 -4.47 -9.73
CA VAL A 605 -6.39 -5.24 -9.21
C VAL A 605 -5.23 -5.22 -10.20
N GLU A 606 -5.50 -5.43 -11.51
CA GLU A 606 -4.45 -5.40 -12.53
C GLU A 606 -3.77 -4.04 -12.63
N ARG A 607 -4.54 -2.95 -12.54
CA ARG A 607 -3.97 -1.60 -12.53
C ARG A 607 -3.18 -1.30 -11.26
N LEU A 608 -3.63 -1.80 -10.12
CA LEU A 608 -2.91 -1.66 -8.84
C LEU A 608 -1.57 -2.41 -8.85
N LYS A 609 -1.47 -3.59 -9.50
CA LYS A 609 -0.19 -4.32 -9.67
C LYS A 609 0.90 -3.45 -10.27
N GLY A 610 0.55 -2.59 -11.24
CA GLY A 610 1.49 -1.67 -11.88
C GLY A 610 1.98 -0.54 -10.96
N LEU A 611 1.27 -0.24 -9.87
CA LEU A 611 1.61 0.83 -8.92
C LEU A 611 2.46 0.35 -7.74
N ILE A 612 2.25 -0.89 -7.31
CA ILE A 612 2.90 -1.48 -6.14
C ILE A 612 4.33 -1.88 -6.53
#